data_ea76f8e9639c0e6f81043e0613781358
#
_entry.id   ea76f8e9639c0e6f81043e0613781358
#
_cell.length_a   1.000
_cell.length_b   1.000
_cell.length_c   1.000
_cell.angle_alpha   90.00
_cell.angle_beta   90.00
_cell.angle_gamma   90.00
#
_symmetry.space_group_name_H-M   'P 1'
#
loop_
_entity.id
_entity.type
_entity.pdbx_description
1 polymer ?
#
loop_
_entity_poly.entity_id
_entity_poly.type
_entity_poly.pdbx_seq_one_letter_code
_entity_poly.pdbx_strand_id
1 'polypeptide(L)'
;MVAERRLRVVVIGEEAAGVQVLRGLMALPTPPEIVAVLTRSPAEGGARPVVYESAQKLGLDIWPSSSVRSPDLAMRLRNAEVDLLMNVHSLFLIHPSVLAAPAIGSFNLHPGPLPEYAGLNVPSWAIYEGARSHGVTLHWLDDGIDTGPIVWQERFDVDSTDTGLALSGKCVRLGVPLVFRLATVAATDARLIPREQQDLSRRRYFSAGPPAEGRLDWAQPADAILRFVRAADYAPFDSPWGHPRAQLGGVKAGVAKAAATGVAATQPAGTIVELDDSGAVVATADELIVVQRLWLDGRYLKPKELLAD
;
A
#
# COMPACT_ATOMS: atom_id res chain seq x y z
N MET A 1 -2.70 23.23 -39.39
CA MET A 1 -2.28 22.83 -38.02
C MET A 1 -2.56 21.34 -37.90
N VAL A 2 -1.52 20.50 -37.81
CA VAL A 2 -1.67 19.09 -37.48
C VAL A 2 -2.18 19.06 -36.04
N ALA A 3 -3.35 18.46 -35.77
CA ALA A 3 -3.85 18.30 -34.41
C ALA A 3 -2.78 17.52 -33.64
N GLU A 4 -2.24 18.12 -32.57
CA GLU A 4 -1.29 17.44 -31.70
C GLU A 4 -1.96 16.17 -31.17
N ARG A 5 -1.34 15.01 -31.42
CA ARG A 5 -1.86 13.71 -30.98
C ARG A 5 -1.91 13.72 -29.44
N ARG A 6 -3.06 13.43 -28.87
CA ARG A 6 -3.20 13.28 -27.42
C ARG A 6 -2.32 12.14 -26.90
N LEU A 7 -1.73 12.36 -25.73
CA LEU A 7 -1.03 11.31 -25.00
C LEU A 7 -1.99 10.13 -24.73
N ARG A 8 -1.62 8.92 -25.07
CA ARG A 8 -2.42 7.70 -24.91
C ARG A 8 -1.91 6.88 -23.74
N VAL A 9 -2.73 6.67 -22.73
CA VAL A 9 -2.33 6.03 -21.48
C VAL A 9 -3.17 4.80 -21.17
N VAL A 10 -2.52 3.80 -20.55
CA VAL A 10 -3.20 2.66 -19.92
C VAL A 10 -2.91 2.74 -18.42
N VAL A 11 -3.94 2.60 -17.60
CA VAL A 11 -3.83 2.61 -16.13
C VAL A 11 -4.12 1.21 -15.61
N ILE A 12 -3.23 0.69 -14.78
CA ILE A 12 -3.44 -0.54 -14.02
C ILE A 12 -3.67 -0.14 -12.57
N GLY A 13 -4.76 -0.58 -11.96
CA GLY A 13 -5.06 -0.21 -10.57
C GLY A 13 -6.17 -1.04 -9.96
N GLU A 14 -6.12 -1.19 -8.62
CA GLU A 14 -7.08 -2.02 -7.88
C GLU A 14 -7.74 -1.29 -6.70
N GLU A 15 -7.14 -0.20 -6.22
CA GLU A 15 -7.52 0.47 -4.98
C GLU A 15 -7.92 1.94 -5.20
N ALA A 16 -8.23 2.63 -4.10
CA ALA A 16 -8.66 4.03 -4.13
C ALA A 16 -7.67 4.98 -4.84
N ALA A 17 -6.36 4.67 -4.81
CA ALA A 17 -5.35 5.43 -5.56
C ALA A 17 -5.62 5.39 -7.07
N GLY A 18 -5.97 4.21 -7.62
CA GLY A 18 -6.35 4.07 -9.04
C GLY A 18 -7.57 4.93 -9.39
N VAL A 19 -8.60 4.96 -8.53
CA VAL A 19 -9.77 5.83 -8.73
C VAL A 19 -9.38 7.31 -8.77
N GLN A 20 -8.50 7.75 -7.86
CA GLN A 20 -8.02 9.14 -7.84
C GLN A 20 -7.21 9.47 -9.10
N VAL A 21 -6.36 8.55 -9.55
CA VAL A 21 -5.58 8.72 -10.79
C VAL A 21 -6.50 8.85 -11.99
N LEU A 22 -7.49 7.98 -12.18
CA LEU A 22 -8.42 8.06 -13.32
C LEU A 22 -9.15 9.41 -13.35
N ARG A 23 -9.74 9.82 -12.23
CA ARG A 23 -10.47 11.10 -12.14
C ARG A 23 -9.56 12.30 -12.37
N GLY A 24 -8.36 12.28 -11.79
CA GLY A 24 -7.43 13.40 -11.92
C GLY A 24 -6.84 13.53 -13.31
N LEU A 25 -6.50 12.43 -13.99
CA LEU A 25 -6.04 12.45 -15.38
C LEU A 25 -7.09 13.07 -16.31
N MET A 26 -8.37 12.73 -16.12
CA MET A 26 -9.48 13.29 -16.89
C MET A 26 -9.75 14.76 -16.59
N ALA A 27 -9.33 15.24 -15.41
CA ALA A 27 -9.51 16.63 -14.99
C ALA A 27 -8.32 17.54 -15.34
N LEU A 28 -7.24 17.00 -15.94
CA LEU A 28 -6.10 17.81 -16.37
C LEU A 28 -6.53 18.84 -17.43
N PRO A 29 -5.84 19.99 -17.54
CA PRO A 29 -6.11 20.98 -18.60
C PRO A 29 -6.01 20.39 -20.01
N THR A 30 -5.08 19.46 -20.22
CA THR A 30 -4.94 18.66 -21.44
C THR A 30 -5.03 17.18 -21.06
N PRO A 31 -6.26 16.62 -20.97
CA PRO A 31 -6.44 15.25 -20.54
C PRO A 31 -5.84 14.27 -21.54
N PRO A 32 -5.10 13.24 -21.10
CA PRO A 32 -4.70 12.15 -21.97
C PRO A 32 -5.93 11.34 -22.41
N GLU A 33 -5.78 10.60 -23.49
CA GLU A 33 -6.73 9.54 -23.83
C GLU A 33 -6.44 8.32 -22.96
N ILE A 34 -7.36 7.93 -22.10
CA ILE A 34 -7.27 6.68 -21.34
C ILE A 34 -7.77 5.57 -22.24
N VAL A 35 -6.84 4.83 -22.85
CA VAL A 35 -7.12 3.75 -23.81
C VAL A 35 -7.83 2.58 -23.13
N ALA A 36 -7.40 2.24 -21.93
CA ALA A 36 -8.04 1.22 -21.12
C ALA A 36 -7.61 1.33 -19.63
N VAL A 37 -8.43 0.74 -18.78
CA VAL A 37 -8.15 0.51 -17.36
C VAL A 37 -8.02 -0.99 -17.13
N LEU A 38 -6.89 -1.44 -16.62
CA LEU A 38 -6.67 -2.84 -16.25
C LEU A 38 -6.96 -2.99 -14.75
N THR A 39 -8.01 -3.72 -14.44
CA THR A 39 -8.46 -3.94 -13.06
C THR A 39 -9.23 -5.25 -12.95
N ARG A 40 -9.37 -5.77 -11.72
CA ARG A 40 -10.21 -6.95 -11.46
C ARG A 40 -11.68 -6.62 -11.64
N SER A 41 -12.40 -7.58 -12.22
CA SER A 41 -13.85 -7.51 -12.30
C SER A 41 -14.53 -8.04 -11.02
N PRO A 42 -15.81 -7.70 -10.77
CA PRO A 42 -16.57 -8.28 -9.65
C PRO A 42 -16.62 -9.82 -9.68
N ALA A 43 -16.57 -10.42 -10.86
CA ALA A 43 -16.62 -11.88 -11.03
C ALA A 43 -15.35 -12.59 -10.55
N GLU A 44 -14.22 -11.88 -10.43
CA GLU A 44 -12.94 -12.44 -9.94
C GLU A 44 -12.88 -12.52 -8.42
N GLY A 45 -13.90 -12.02 -7.70
CA GLY A 45 -13.98 -12.04 -6.23
C GLY A 45 -12.96 -11.12 -5.53
N GLY A 46 -12.94 -11.14 -4.20
CA GLY A 46 -12.03 -10.34 -3.39
C GLY A 46 -12.63 -9.03 -2.89
N ALA A 47 -11.78 -8.04 -2.61
CA ALA A 47 -12.20 -6.74 -2.14
C ALA A 47 -13.07 -6.00 -3.16
N ARG A 48 -13.86 -5.03 -2.69
CA ARG A 48 -14.75 -4.23 -3.55
C ARG A 48 -14.00 -3.64 -4.75
N PRO A 49 -14.46 -3.87 -5.98
CA PRO A 49 -13.74 -3.48 -7.20
C PRO A 49 -13.96 -2.00 -7.53
N VAL A 50 -13.48 -1.11 -6.64
CA VAL A 50 -13.72 0.34 -6.73
C VAL A 50 -13.21 0.98 -8.02
N VAL A 51 -12.11 0.48 -8.57
CA VAL A 51 -11.55 0.97 -9.83
C VAL A 51 -12.43 0.54 -11.00
N TYR A 52 -12.91 -0.71 -11.02
CA TYR A 52 -13.84 -1.23 -12.01
C TYR A 52 -15.13 -0.39 -12.05
N GLU A 53 -15.76 -0.20 -10.88
CA GLU A 53 -16.98 0.62 -10.77
C GLU A 53 -16.76 2.06 -11.24
N SER A 54 -15.57 2.63 -10.93
CA SER A 54 -15.22 3.98 -11.36
C SER A 54 -15.01 4.06 -12.87
N ALA A 55 -14.28 3.11 -13.46
CA ALA A 55 -14.03 3.05 -14.90
C ALA A 55 -15.33 2.90 -15.70
N GLN A 56 -16.26 2.02 -15.23
CA GLN A 56 -17.59 1.89 -15.84
C GLN A 56 -18.37 3.22 -15.83
N LYS A 57 -18.40 3.91 -14.68
CA LYS A 57 -19.11 5.20 -14.55
C LYS A 57 -18.51 6.30 -15.44
N LEU A 58 -17.22 6.20 -15.74
CA LEU A 58 -16.50 7.12 -16.60
C LEU A 58 -16.56 6.72 -18.09
N GLY A 59 -17.20 5.60 -18.42
CA GLY A 59 -17.30 5.08 -19.79
C GLY A 59 -15.98 4.63 -20.39
N LEU A 60 -15.02 4.20 -19.54
CA LEU A 60 -13.70 3.76 -19.96
C LEU A 60 -13.70 2.26 -20.30
N ASP A 61 -12.90 1.87 -21.29
CA ASP A 61 -12.66 0.47 -21.59
C ASP A 61 -11.96 -0.23 -20.43
N ILE A 62 -12.46 -1.42 -20.06
CA ILE A 62 -11.92 -2.21 -18.95
C ILE A 62 -11.34 -3.52 -19.53
N TRP A 63 -10.07 -3.78 -19.18
CA TRP A 63 -9.41 -5.03 -19.51
C TRP A 63 -9.04 -5.77 -18.22
N PRO A 64 -9.00 -7.12 -18.22
CA PRO A 64 -8.61 -7.88 -17.03
C PRO A 64 -7.19 -7.52 -16.58
N SER A 65 -6.99 -7.24 -15.29
CA SER A 65 -5.66 -6.94 -14.76
C SER A 65 -4.69 -8.11 -14.88
N SER A 66 -5.18 -9.35 -14.85
CA SER A 66 -4.39 -10.56 -15.06
C SER A 66 -3.72 -10.63 -16.43
N SER A 67 -4.25 -9.91 -17.45
CA SER A 67 -3.69 -9.87 -18.80
C SER A 67 -2.27 -9.31 -18.87
N VAL A 68 -1.82 -8.54 -17.86
CA VAL A 68 -0.44 -8.01 -17.77
C VAL A 68 0.62 -9.11 -17.76
N ARG A 69 0.23 -10.35 -17.43
CA ARG A 69 1.12 -11.52 -17.42
C ARG A 69 1.29 -12.17 -18.80
N SER A 70 0.41 -11.83 -19.76
CA SER A 70 0.44 -12.40 -21.10
C SER A 70 1.21 -11.51 -22.08
N PRO A 71 2.12 -12.07 -22.91
CA PRO A 71 2.76 -11.33 -23.97
C PRO A 71 1.77 -10.78 -25.02
N ASP A 72 0.56 -11.34 -25.13
CA ASP A 72 -0.46 -10.87 -26.08
C ASP A 72 -0.89 -9.43 -25.80
N LEU A 73 -0.87 -9.02 -24.53
CA LEU A 73 -1.16 -7.64 -24.17
C LEU A 73 -0.17 -6.66 -24.82
N ALA A 74 1.09 -7.04 -24.98
CA ALA A 74 2.10 -6.19 -25.62
C ALA A 74 1.71 -5.80 -27.06
N MET A 75 1.20 -6.75 -27.84
CA MET A 75 0.70 -6.48 -29.20
C MET A 75 -0.53 -5.56 -29.16
N ARG A 76 -1.45 -5.79 -28.22
CA ARG A 76 -2.63 -4.94 -28.05
C ARG A 76 -2.26 -3.50 -27.70
N LEU A 77 -1.28 -3.29 -26.81
CA LEU A 77 -0.78 -1.97 -26.45
C LEU A 77 -0.14 -1.23 -27.63
N ARG A 78 0.68 -1.95 -28.43
CA ARG A 78 1.30 -1.38 -29.64
C ARG A 78 0.26 -1.00 -30.70
N ASN A 79 -0.69 -1.89 -30.99
CA ASN A 79 -1.77 -1.64 -31.95
C ASN A 79 -2.66 -0.46 -31.51
N ALA A 80 -2.82 -0.28 -30.21
CA ALA A 80 -3.51 0.87 -29.62
C ALA A 80 -2.61 2.10 -29.47
N GLU A 81 -1.38 2.07 -29.98
CA GLU A 81 -0.41 3.18 -29.91
C GLU A 81 -0.30 3.79 -28.50
N VAL A 82 -0.22 2.96 -27.48
CA VAL A 82 -0.10 3.41 -26.09
C VAL A 82 1.26 4.06 -25.85
N ASP A 83 1.26 5.25 -25.28
CA ASP A 83 2.47 6.00 -24.93
C ASP A 83 2.98 5.65 -23.53
N LEU A 84 2.07 5.58 -22.55
CA LEU A 84 2.42 5.31 -21.15
C LEU A 84 1.58 4.14 -20.60
N LEU A 85 2.23 3.25 -19.86
CA LEU A 85 1.59 2.31 -18.95
C LEU A 85 1.86 2.78 -17.53
N MET A 86 0.81 3.02 -16.76
CA MET A 86 0.87 3.53 -15.39
C MET A 86 0.33 2.47 -14.43
N ASN A 87 1.21 1.82 -13.66
CA ASN A 87 0.84 0.91 -12.59
C ASN A 87 0.62 1.71 -11.29
N VAL A 88 -0.55 1.55 -10.67
CA VAL A 88 -0.94 2.26 -9.45
C VAL A 88 -1.46 1.26 -8.45
N HIS A 89 -0.60 0.78 -7.56
CA HIS A 89 -0.93 -0.18 -6.51
C HIS A 89 -1.53 -1.50 -7.03
N SER A 90 -1.15 -1.96 -8.24
CA SER A 90 -1.47 -3.31 -8.68
C SER A 90 -0.34 -4.27 -8.30
N LEU A 91 -0.73 -5.46 -7.83
CA LEU A 91 0.19 -6.47 -7.29
C LEU A 91 0.65 -7.50 -8.34
N PHE A 92 0.27 -7.35 -9.59
CA PHE A 92 0.66 -8.29 -10.64
C PHE A 92 2.07 -7.98 -11.16
N LEU A 93 2.89 -9.03 -11.26
CA LEU A 93 4.12 -8.94 -12.04
C LEU A 93 3.77 -8.80 -13.52
N ILE A 94 4.29 -7.77 -14.16
CA ILE A 94 4.01 -7.44 -15.55
C ILE A 94 5.04 -8.15 -16.44
N HIS A 95 4.59 -8.79 -17.52
CA HIS A 95 5.47 -9.49 -18.45
C HIS A 95 6.44 -8.49 -19.13
N PRO A 96 7.74 -8.81 -19.28
CA PRO A 96 8.73 -7.89 -19.87
C PRO A 96 8.34 -7.30 -21.21
N SER A 97 7.71 -8.10 -22.12
CA SER A 97 7.24 -7.58 -23.40
C SER A 97 6.12 -6.54 -23.26
N VAL A 98 5.32 -6.61 -22.19
CA VAL A 98 4.28 -5.62 -21.87
C VAL A 98 4.91 -4.35 -21.36
N LEU A 99 5.94 -4.44 -20.50
CA LEU A 99 6.71 -3.28 -20.02
C LEU A 99 7.36 -2.50 -21.17
N ALA A 100 7.84 -3.20 -22.18
CA ALA A 100 8.53 -2.63 -23.36
C ALA A 100 7.57 -2.20 -24.48
N ALA A 101 6.25 -2.37 -24.32
CA ALA A 101 5.29 -2.11 -25.40
C ALA A 101 4.91 -0.64 -25.56
N PRO A 102 4.72 0.17 -24.48
CA PRO A 102 4.39 1.59 -24.64
C PRO A 102 5.53 2.39 -25.25
N ALA A 103 5.18 3.37 -26.09
CA ALA A 103 6.16 4.13 -26.88
C ALA A 103 7.14 4.97 -26.01
N ILE A 104 6.68 5.52 -24.88
CA ILE A 104 7.50 6.28 -23.94
C ILE A 104 8.01 5.33 -22.84
N GLY A 105 7.11 4.56 -22.20
CA GLY A 105 7.51 3.60 -21.20
C GLY A 105 6.43 3.22 -20.20
N SER A 106 6.86 2.39 -19.24
CA SER A 106 6.02 1.86 -18.17
C SER A 106 6.51 2.38 -16.82
N PHE A 107 5.57 2.74 -15.94
CA PHE A 107 5.83 3.42 -14.68
C PHE A 107 5.04 2.77 -13.54
N ASN A 108 5.59 2.84 -12.33
CA ASN A 108 4.92 2.39 -11.12
C ASN A 108 4.91 3.49 -10.06
N LEU A 109 3.74 3.69 -9.44
CA LEU A 109 3.62 4.47 -8.22
C LEU A 109 3.77 3.52 -7.03
N HIS A 110 4.91 3.57 -6.37
CA HIS A 110 5.27 2.70 -5.26
C HIS A 110 5.11 3.44 -3.92
N PRO A 111 4.39 2.87 -2.92
CA PRO A 111 4.12 3.53 -1.65
C PRO A 111 5.28 3.42 -0.65
N GLY A 112 6.51 3.61 -1.11
CA GLY A 112 7.73 3.56 -0.33
C GLY A 112 8.85 4.40 -0.93
N PRO A 113 9.80 4.88 -0.11
CA PRO A 113 11.01 5.53 -0.63
C PRO A 113 11.98 4.47 -1.13
N LEU A 114 12.14 4.37 -2.44
CA LEU A 114 13.12 3.49 -3.09
C LEU A 114 14.53 4.07 -3.00
N PRO A 115 15.55 3.23 -2.89
CA PRO A 115 15.52 1.76 -2.88
C PRO A 115 15.27 1.12 -1.49
N GLU A 116 15.19 1.91 -0.42
CA GLU A 116 15.19 1.42 0.97
C GLU A 116 13.94 0.61 1.32
N TYR A 117 12.80 0.89 0.71
CA TYR A 117 11.51 0.25 0.98
C TYR A 117 10.92 -0.33 -0.31
N ALA A 118 11.57 -1.35 -0.89
CA ALA A 118 11.04 -2.10 -2.03
C ALA A 118 10.15 -3.26 -1.58
N GLY A 119 9.20 -3.68 -2.41
CA GLY A 119 8.32 -4.82 -2.15
C GLY A 119 6.93 -4.45 -1.69
N LEU A 120 6.36 -5.25 -0.80
CA LEU A 120 4.93 -5.20 -0.48
C LEU A 120 4.67 -4.69 0.95
N ASN A 121 3.50 -4.05 1.15
CA ASN A 121 3.03 -3.57 2.46
C ASN A 121 4.04 -2.64 3.17
N VAL A 122 4.85 -1.91 2.41
CA VAL A 122 5.96 -1.12 2.96
C VAL A 122 5.53 0.00 3.91
N PRO A 123 4.33 0.61 3.85
CA PRO A 123 3.85 1.49 4.92
C PRO A 123 3.72 0.78 6.26
N SER A 124 3.19 -0.46 6.27
CA SER A 124 3.12 -1.28 7.49
C SER A 124 4.51 -1.60 8.03
N TRP A 125 5.43 -2.00 7.16
CA TRP A 125 6.82 -2.27 7.55
C TRP A 125 7.50 -1.04 8.14
N ALA A 126 7.28 0.16 7.58
CA ALA A 126 7.86 1.39 8.10
C ALA A 126 7.39 1.68 9.54
N ILE A 127 6.11 1.50 9.85
CA ILE A 127 5.58 1.68 11.21
C ILE A 127 6.13 0.60 12.14
N TYR A 128 6.13 -0.66 11.72
CA TYR A 128 6.66 -1.77 12.51
C TYR A 128 8.11 -1.55 12.92
N GLU A 129 8.95 -1.08 11.99
CA GLU A 129 10.37 -0.78 12.24
C GLU A 129 10.60 0.52 13.03
N GLY A 130 9.55 1.32 13.25
CA GLY A 130 9.68 2.61 13.93
C GLY A 130 10.36 3.67 13.09
N ALA A 131 10.17 3.64 11.77
CA ALA A 131 10.70 4.65 10.88
C ALA A 131 10.16 6.04 11.25
N ARG A 132 11.04 7.04 11.28
CA ARG A 132 10.68 8.45 11.55
C ARG A 132 10.29 9.20 10.28
N SER A 133 10.69 8.69 9.12
CA SER A 133 10.31 9.22 7.82
C SER A 133 9.97 8.08 6.86
N HIS A 134 9.10 8.37 5.92
CA HIS A 134 8.71 7.48 4.85
C HIS A 134 8.64 8.26 3.54
N GLY A 135 8.08 7.67 2.48
CA GLY A 135 7.95 8.37 1.21
C GLY A 135 7.13 7.58 0.20
N VAL A 136 6.98 8.16 -0.96
CA VAL A 136 6.34 7.56 -2.13
C VAL A 136 7.23 7.82 -3.35
N THR A 137 7.36 6.84 -4.22
CA THR A 137 8.23 6.92 -5.39
C THR A 137 7.46 6.62 -6.66
N LEU A 138 7.54 7.50 -7.64
CA LEU A 138 7.20 7.20 -9.03
C LEU A 138 8.49 6.81 -9.74
N HIS A 139 8.52 5.60 -10.31
CA HIS A 139 9.70 5.08 -10.99
C HIS A 139 9.36 4.39 -12.31
N TRP A 140 10.34 4.28 -13.19
CA TRP A 140 10.24 3.44 -14.38
C TRP A 140 10.15 1.99 -13.96
N LEU A 141 9.39 1.20 -14.70
CA LEU A 141 9.39 -0.25 -14.56
C LEU A 141 10.50 -0.86 -15.42
N ASP A 142 11.19 -1.82 -14.85
CA ASP A 142 12.16 -2.70 -15.50
C ASP A 142 11.83 -4.17 -15.17
N ASP A 143 12.72 -5.11 -15.50
CA ASP A 143 12.51 -6.54 -15.28
C ASP A 143 12.62 -6.94 -13.80
N GLY A 144 13.11 -6.05 -12.93
CA GLY A 144 13.21 -6.27 -11.49
C GLY A 144 11.99 -5.76 -10.73
N ILE A 145 11.92 -6.12 -9.44
CA ILE A 145 10.87 -5.61 -8.56
C ILE A 145 11.36 -4.31 -7.92
N ASP A 146 10.72 -3.19 -8.26
CA ASP A 146 11.02 -1.86 -7.73
C ASP A 146 12.48 -1.41 -7.92
N THR A 147 13.14 -1.85 -9.01
CA THR A 147 14.56 -1.58 -9.30
C THR A 147 14.79 -0.51 -10.36
N GLY A 148 13.76 -0.18 -11.13
CA GLY A 148 13.86 0.79 -12.22
C GLY A 148 14.19 2.21 -11.76
N PRO A 149 14.72 3.06 -12.65
CA PRO A 149 15.12 4.42 -12.32
C PRO A 149 14.01 5.26 -11.71
N ILE A 150 14.35 6.08 -10.73
CA ILE A 150 13.39 6.99 -10.08
C ILE A 150 13.07 8.15 -11.04
N VAL A 151 11.78 8.47 -11.16
CA VAL A 151 11.28 9.68 -11.81
C VAL A 151 11.18 10.80 -10.79
N TRP A 152 10.39 10.59 -9.72
CA TRP A 152 10.30 11.51 -8.58
C TRP A 152 10.01 10.72 -7.30
N GLN A 153 10.47 11.27 -6.20
CA GLN A 153 10.22 10.74 -4.86
C GLN A 153 9.85 11.89 -3.93
N GLU A 154 8.78 11.70 -3.15
CA GLU A 154 8.37 12.61 -2.09
C GLU A 154 8.57 11.92 -0.75
N ARG A 155 9.29 12.58 0.18
CA ARG A 155 9.51 12.11 1.55
C ARG A 155 8.71 12.93 2.55
N PHE A 156 8.29 12.30 3.65
CA PHE A 156 7.48 12.92 4.69
C PHE A 156 7.70 12.22 6.04
N ASP A 157 7.36 12.91 7.12
CA ASP A 157 7.50 12.39 8.47
C ASP A 157 6.40 11.36 8.79
N VAL A 158 6.79 10.37 9.59
CA VAL A 158 5.88 9.38 10.19
C VAL A 158 5.59 9.82 11.61
N ASP A 159 4.31 10.08 11.89
CA ASP A 159 3.86 10.46 13.22
C ASP A 159 3.81 9.23 14.15
N SER A 160 4.06 9.44 15.44
CA SER A 160 4.03 8.36 16.45
C SER A 160 2.67 7.66 16.56
N THR A 161 1.61 8.30 16.08
CA THR A 161 0.24 7.79 16.06
C THR A 161 -0.19 7.23 14.71
N ASP A 162 0.64 7.32 13.68
CA ASP A 162 0.29 6.78 12.36
C ASP A 162 -0.01 5.28 12.43
N THR A 163 -1.05 4.88 11.72
CA THR A 163 -1.42 3.47 11.48
C THR A 163 -1.00 3.06 10.07
N GLY A 164 -1.06 1.76 9.75
CA GLY A 164 -0.81 1.28 8.39
C GLY A 164 -1.69 1.99 7.37
N LEU A 165 -2.99 2.17 7.68
CA LEU A 165 -3.92 2.91 6.83
C LEU A 165 -3.53 4.40 6.69
N ALA A 166 -3.21 5.06 7.80
CA ALA A 166 -2.87 6.49 7.79
C ALA A 166 -1.64 6.77 6.92
N LEU A 167 -0.61 5.94 7.07
CA LEU A 167 0.64 6.07 6.29
C LEU A 167 0.42 5.75 4.81
N SER A 168 -0.37 4.70 4.50
CA SER A 168 -0.80 4.40 3.12
C SER A 168 -1.57 5.57 2.50
N GLY A 169 -2.44 6.21 3.27
CA GLY A 169 -3.16 7.42 2.85
C GLY A 169 -2.25 8.60 2.57
N LYS A 170 -1.18 8.80 3.38
CA LYS A 170 -0.14 9.81 3.10
C LYS A 170 0.56 9.53 1.77
N CYS A 171 0.94 8.25 1.50
CA CYS A 171 1.54 7.85 0.23
C CYS A 171 0.63 8.15 -0.97
N VAL A 172 -0.66 7.84 -0.89
CA VAL A 172 -1.63 8.13 -1.96
C VAL A 172 -1.75 9.63 -2.19
N ARG A 173 -1.92 10.42 -1.12
CA ARG A 173 -2.10 11.87 -1.22
C ARG A 173 -0.92 12.58 -1.88
N LEU A 174 0.31 12.14 -1.60
CA LEU A 174 1.52 12.74 -2.15
C LEU A 174 1.94 12.10 -3.48
N GLY A 175 1.62 10.84 -3.69
CA GLY A 175 2.02 10.10 -4.88
C GLY A 175 1.15 10.34 -6.10
N VAL A 176 -0.18 10.43 -5.92
CA VAL A 176 -1.10 10.66 -7.05
C VAL A 176 -0.74 11.91 -7.87
N PRO A 177 -0.36 13.06 -7.27
CA PRO A 177 0.12 14.22 -8.02
C PRO A 177 1.36 13.95 -8.89
N LEU A 178 2.24 13.01 -8.51
CA LEU A 178 3.39 12.64 -9.34
C LEU A 178 2.97 11.99 -10.65
N VAL A 179 1.87 11.20 -10.63
CA VAL A 179 1.30 10.59 -11.85
C VAL A 179 0.73 11.66 -12.78
N PHE A 180 0.08 12.69 -12.24
CA PHE A 180 -0.40 13.83 -13.05
C PHE A 180 0.74 14.63 -13.66
N ARG A 181 1.80 14.87 -12.87
CA ARG A 181 3.02 15.50 -13.36
C ARG A 181 3.67 14.69 -14.48
N LEU A 182 3.71 13.34 -14.35
CA LEU A 182 4.22 12.46 -15.41
C LEU A 182 3.43 12.65 -16.70
N ALA A 183 2.10 12.59 -16.64
CA ALA A 183 1.24 12.77 -17.82
C ALA A 183 1.46 14.14 -18.49
N THR A 184 1.58 15.20 -17.69
CA THR A 184 1.83 16.57 -18.20
C THR A 184 3.19 16.69 -18.85
N VAL A 185 4.25 16.17 -18.23
CA VAL A 185 5.61 16.20 -18.79
C VAL A 185 5.69 15.37 -20.06
N ALA A 186 5.12 14.16 -20.05
CA ALA A 186 5.10 13.28 -21.22
C ALA A 186 4.37 13.88 -22.41
N ALA A 187 3.27 14.60 -22.17
CA ALA A 187 2.51 15.30 -23.22
C ALA A 187 3.28 16.50 -23.80
N THR A 188 4.19 17.10 -23.04
CA THR A 188 4.98 18.24 -23.48
C THR A 188 6.26 17.79 -24.20
N ASP A 189 7.09 17.01 -23.51
CA ASP A 189 8.31 16.40 -24.04
C ASP A 189 8.73 15.21 -23.17
N ALA A 190 8.55 14.01 -23.66
CA ALA A 190 8.89 12.79 -22.94
C ALA A 190 10.38 12.66 -22.56
N ARG A 191 11.28 13.37 -23.24
CA ARG A 191 12.73 13.40 -22.94
C ARG A 191 13.02 14.11 -21.61
N LEU A 192 12.10 14.91 -21.12
CA LEU A 192 12.20 15.60 -19.83
C LEU A 192 11.81 14.73 -18.63
N ILE A 193 11.35 13.49 -18.86
CA ILE A 193 11.05 12.56 -17.76
C ILE A 193 12.37 12.08 -17.13
N PRO A 194 12.62 12.36 -15.84
CA PRO A 194 13.86 11.98 -15.17
C PRO A 194 14.10 10.46 -15.17
N ARG A 195 15.37 10.06 -15.12
CA ARG A 195 15.80 8.66 -14.99
C ARG A 195 17.00 8.58 -14.04
N GLU A 196 16.74 8.76 -12.74
CA GLU A 196 17.77 8.68 -11.71
C GLU A 196 17.98 7.20 -11.31
N GLN A 197 19.19 6.69 -11.50
CA GLN A 197 19.51 5.30 -11.15
C GLN A 197 19.48 5.11 -9.63
N GLN A 198 18.86 4.02 -9.20
CA GLN A 198 18.81 3.66 -7.79
C GLN A 198 20.17 3.11 -7.33
N ASP A 199 20.60 3.50 -6.13
CA ASP A 199 21.70 2.83 -5.43
C ASP A 199 21.18 1.52 -4.80
N LEU A 200 21.22 0.44 -5.57
CA LEU A 200 20.70 -0.86 -5.15
C LEU A 200 21.51 -1.49 -3.98
N SER A 201 22.66 -0.95 -3.60
CA SER A 201 23.38 -1.38 -2.39
C SER A 201 22.58 -1.06 -1.10
N ARG A 202 21.70 -0.06 -1.17
CA ARG A 202 20.80 0.37 -0.07
C ARG A 202 19.44 -0.32 -0.12
N ARG A 203 19.21 -1.19 -1.11
CA ARG A 203 17.92 -1.80 -1.33
C ARG A 203 17.57 -2.78 -0.21
N ARG A 204 16.38 -2.59 0.35
CA ARG A 204 15.75 -3.53 1.28
C ARG A 204 14.42 -3.97 0.67
N TYR A 205 14.20 -5.29 0.65
CA TYR A 205 12.98 -5.88 0.10
C TYR A 205 12.09 -6.43 1.21
N PHE A 206 10.83 -6.03 1.20
CA PHE A 206 9.82 -6.45 2.16
C PHE A 206 8.80 -7.37 1.50
N SER A 207 8.56 -8.53 2.13
CA SER A 207 7.58 -9.50 1.66
C SER A 207 6.15 -9.09 2.02
N ALA A 208 5.16 -9.80 1.44
CA ALA A 208 3.74 -9.54 1.70
C ALA A 208 3.32 -9.90 3.13
N GLY A 209 3.95 -10.92 3.73
CA GLY A 209 3.57 -11.42 5.04
C GLY A 209 3.98 -10.51 6.20
N PRO A 210 3.29 -10.62 7.35
CA PRO A 210 3.64 -9.87 8.55
C PRO A 210 4.94 -10.39 9.19
N PRO A 211 5.64 -9.56 9.99
CA PRO A 211 6.75 -10.01 10.80
C PRO A 211 6.33 -11.13 11.77
N ALA A 212 7.26 -12.02 12.11
CA ALA A 212 7.04 -13.14 13.03
C ALA A 212 5.78 -13.97 12.72
N GLU A 213 5.40 -14.10 11.43
CA GLU A 213 4.17 -14.77 10.99
C GLU A 213 2.89 -14.23 11.65
N GLY A 214 2.90 -12.97 12.04
CA GLY A 214 1.81 -12.32 12.73
C GLY A 214 1.69 -12.66 14.21
N ARG A 215 2.70 -13.27 14.84
CA ARG A 215 2.72 -13.53 16.28
C ARG A 215 3.19 -12.31 17.05
N LEU A 216 2.42 -11.91 18.05
CA LEU A 216 2.79 -10.88 19.00
C LEU A 216 3.39 -11.55 20.24
N ASP A 217 4.57 -11.11 20.64
CA ASP A 217 5.27 -11.58 21.83
C ASP A 217 5.21 -10.50 22.92
N TRP A 218 4.57 -10.82 24.04
CA TRP A 218 4.44 -9.91 25.20
C TRP A 218 5.80 -9.61 25.85
N ALA A 219 6.81 -10.44 25.66
CA ALA A 219 8.17 -10.21 26.17
C ALA A 219 8.95 -9.13 25.37
N GLN A 220 8.35 -8.55 24.36
CA GLN A 220 8.89 -7.36 23.69
C GLN A 220 8.58 -6.08 24.47
N PRO A 221 9.36 -4.99 24.27
CA PRO A 221 9.02 -3.68 24.80
C PRO A 221 7.64 -3.17 24.33
N ALA A 222 6.94 -2.43 25.18
CA ALA A 222 5.61 -1.90 24.88
C ALA A 222 5.57 -1.13 23.55
N ASP A 223 6.56 -0.29 23.27
CA ASP A 223 6.64 0.47 22.02
C ASP A 223 6.71 -0.45 20.79
N ALA A 224 7.47 -1.54 20.85
CA ALA A 224 7.55 -2.51 19.74
C ALA A 224 6.20 -3.21 19.49
N ILE A 225 5.51 -3.60 20.58
CA ILE A 225 4.17 -4.19 20.51
C ILE A 225 3.17 -3.20 19.92
N LEU A 226 3.17 -1.96 20.40
CA LEU A 226 2.25 -0.92 19.92
C LEU A 226 2.52 -0.55 18.46
N ARG A 227 3.78 -0.51 18.02
CA ARG A 227 4.11 -0.35 16.59
C ARG A 227 3.54 -1.49 15.76
N PHE A 228 3.66 -2.75 16.22
CA PHE A 228 3.11 -3.88 15.46
C PHE A 228 1.58 -3.79 15.33
N VAL A 229 0.88 -3.44 16.42
CA VAL A 229 -0.57 -3.25 16.39
C VAL A 229 -0.95 -2.12 15.40
N ARG A 230 -0.28 -0.96 15.46
CA ARG A 230 -0.53 0.15 14.52
C ARG A 230 -0.17 -0.17 13.08
N ALA A 231 0.92 -0.90 12.84
CA ALA A 231 1.33 -1.33 11.51
C ALA A 231 0.26 -2.18 10.82
N ALA A 232 -0.49 -2.96 11.60
CA ALA A 232 -1.57 -3.81 11.14
C ALA A 232 -2.96 -3.14 11.20
N ASP A 233 -3.09 -1.90 11.66
CA ASP A 233 -4.36 -1.19 11.75
C ASP A 233 -4.71 -0.51 10.42
N TYR A 234 -5.70 -1.08 9.76
CA TYR A 234 -6.31 -0.58 8.52
C TYR A 234 -7.81 -0.30 8.66
N ALA A 235 -8.32 -0.28 9.90
CA ALA A 235 -9.76 -0.06 10.12
C ALA A 235 -10.25 1.23 9.42
N PRO A 236 -11.39 1.20 8.73
CA PRO A 236 -12.41 0.12 8.68
C PRO A 236 -12.18 -0.95 7.59
N PHE A 237 -11.05 -0.96 6.93
CA PHE A 237 -10.70 -1.92 5.88
C PHE A 237 -9.97 -3.13 6.47
N ASP A 238 -9.89 -4.21 5.69
CA ASP A 238 -9.11 -5.38 6.06
C ASP A 238 -7.61 -5.06 6.04
N SER A 239 -6.91 -5.50 7.08
CA SER A 239 -5.47 -5.40 7.16
C SER A 239 -4.79 -6.40 6.20
N PRO A 240 -3.77 -5.99 5.42
CA PRO A 240 -3.01 -6.93 4.61
C PRO A 240 -2.25 -7.98 5.43
N TRP A 241 -2.03 -7.72 6.70
CA TRP A 241 -1.36 -8.62 7.64
C TRP A 241 -2.30 -9.36 8.59
N GLY A 242 -3.59 -8.98 8.62
CA GLY A 242 -4.49 -9.30 9.72
C GLY A 242 -4.04 -8.59 11.01
N HIS A 243 -4.60 -8.98 12.15
CA HIS A 243 -4.19 -8.44 13.45
C HIS A 243 -3.09 -9.30 14.08
N PRO A 244 -2.06 -8.69 14.75
CA PRO A 244 -1.05 -9.43 15.50
C PRO A 244 -1.70 -10.35 16.53
N ARG A 245 -1.35 -11.62 16.53
CA ARG A 245 -1.99 -12.66 17.34
C ARG A 245 -1.19 -12.95 18.59
N ALA A 246 -1.86 -12.88 19.73
CA ALA A 246 -1.28 -13.22 21.03
C ALA A 246 -2.17 -14.20 21.80
N GLN A 247 -1.56 -14.87 22.78
CA GLN A 247 -2.31 -15.55 23.84
C GLN A 247 -2.51 -14.56 24.99
N LEU A 248 -3.76 -14.43 25.44
CA LEU A 248 -4.15 -13.56 26.54
C LEU A 248 -5.26 -14.23 27.35
N GLY A 249 -5.05 -14.40 28.68
CA GLY A 249 -6.04 -15.05 29.54
C GLY A 249 -6.47 -16.46 29.08
N GLY A 250 -5.54 -17.24 28.48
CA GLY A 250 -5.87 -18.56 27.94
C GLY A 250 -6.47 -18.56 26.52
N VAL A 251 -6.85 -17.41 25.98
CA VAL A 251 -7.47 -17.27 24.65
C VAL A 251 -6.44 -16.76 23.63
N LYS A 252 -6.47 -17.33 22.42
CA LYS A 252 -5.66 -16.85 21.29
C LYS A 252 -6.51 -15.92 20.42
N ALA A 253 -6.17 -14.64 20.40
CA ALA A 253 -6.89 -13.62 19.63
C ALA A 253 -5.93 -12.65 18.93
N GLY A 254 -6.43 -11.93 17.94
CA GLY A 254 -5.73 -10.80 17.33
C GLY A 254 -5.85 -9.56 18.22
N VAL A 255 -4.75 -8.83 18.42
CA VAL A 255 -4.76 -7.53 19.11
C VAL A 255 -5.01 -6.45 18.07
N ALA A 256 -6.23 -5.91 18.09
CA ALA A 256 -6.65 -4.94 17.06
C ALA A 256 -6.39 -3.49 17.46
N LYS A 257 -6.40 -3.20 18.78
CA LYS A 257 -6.13 -1.87 19.29
C LYS A 257 -5.51 -1.94 20.68
N ALA A 258 -4.43 -1.22 20.90
CA ALA A 258 -3.77 -1.07 22.19
C ALA A 258 -3.17 0.33 22.33
N ALA A 259 -2.91 0.74 23.59
CA ALA A 259 -2.29 2.01 23.92
C ALA A 259 -1.31 1.86 25.08
N ALA A 260 -0.32 2.76 25.15
CA ALA A 260 0.58 2.88 26.29
C ALA A 260 -0.17 3.37 27.53
N THR A 261 0.29 2.94 28.72
CA THR A 261 -0.21 3.46 29.99
C THR A 261 0.76 4.45 30.65
N GLY A 262 2.04 4.42 30.28
CA GLY A 262 3.12 5.16 30.94
C GLY A 262 3.51 4.55 32.30
N VAL A 263 3.03 3.35 32.63
CA VAL A 263 3.27 2.67 33.92
C VAL A 263 4.23 1.51 33.71
N ALA A 264 5.33 1.47 34.44
CA ALA A 264 6.29 0.37 34.37
C ALA A 264 5.64 -0.97 34.76
N ALA A 265 5.93 -2.01 34.01
CA ALA A 265 5.50 -3.35 34.33
C ALA A 265 6.36 -3.97 35.45
N THR A 266 5.72 -4.59 36.42
CA THR A 266 6.38 -5.34 37.50
C THR A 266 5.99 -6.81 37.50
N GLN A 267 5.02 -7.19 36.69
CA GLN A 267 4.52 -8.54 36.53
C GLN A 267 5.20 -9.24 35.35
N PRO A 268 5.21 -10.56 35.28
CA PRO A 268 5.67 -11.28 34.09
C PRO A 268 4.92 -10.86 32.82
N ALA A 269 5.63 -10.75 31.70
CA ALA A 269 5.07 -10.38 30.42
C ALA A 269 3.88 -11.29 30.03
N GLY A 270 2.80 -10.68 29.50
CA GLY A 270 1.55 -11.35 29.17
C GLY A 270 0.56 -11.51 30.33
N THR A 271 0.92 -11.09 31.56
CA THR A 271 0.01 -11.08 32.69
C THR A 271 -1.05 -9.99 32.52
N ILE A 272 -2.33 -10.35 32.68
CA ILE A 272 -3.43 -9.39 32.78
C ILE A 272 -3.42 -8.84 34.21
N VAL A 273 -3.16 -7.55 34.36
CA VAL A 273 -3.09 -6.87 35.67
C VAL A 273 -4.46 -6.34 36.06
N GLU A 274 -5.23 -5.87 35.09
CA GLU A 274 -6.56 -5.30 35.29
C GLU A 274 -7.44 -5.63 34.05
N LEU A 275 -8.72 -5.85 34.27
CA LEU A 275 -9.70 -6.12 33.22
C LEU A 275 -11.00 -5.38 33.54
N ASP A 276 -11.30 -4.37 32.71
CA ASP A 276 -12.50 -3.55 32.87
C ASP A 276 -13.15 -3.22 31.53
N ASP A 277 -14.10 -2.27 31.54
CA ASP A 277 -14.82 -1.84 30.32
C ASP A 277 -13.93 -1.00 29.35
N SER A 278 -12.80 -0.50 29.81
CA SER A 278 -11.81 0.24 28.98
C SER A 278 -10.88 -0.71 28.21
N GLY A 279 -10.67 -1.94 28.76
CA GLY A 279 -9.83 -2.96 28.15
C GLY A 279 -9.17 -3.90 29.15
N ALA A 280 -8.15 -4.59 28.71
CA ALA A 280 -7.26 -5.41 29.53
C ALA A 280 -5.89 -4.72 29.64
N VAL A 281 -5.47 -4.43 30.87
CA VAL A 281 -4.13 -3.93 31.15
C VAL A 281 -3.19 -5.13 31.21
N VAL A 282 -2.18 -5.15 30.34
CA VAL A 282 -1.29 -6.29 30.13
C VAL A 282 0.16 -5.86 30.34
N ALA A 283 0.92 -6.66 31.08
CA ALA A 283 2.34 -6.44 31.28
C ALA A 283 3.13 -6.81 30.02
N THR A 284 4.07 -5.95 29.62
CA THR A 284 5.09 -6.21 28.61
C THR A 284 6.48 -6.36 29.24
N ALA A 285 7.54 -6.31 28.45
CA ALA A 285 8.89 -6.39 29.00
C ALA A 285 9.27 -5.23 29.91
N ASP A 286 8.68 -4.03 29.72
CA ASP A 286 9.08 -2.79 30.37
C ASP A 286 7.91 -1.97 30.91
N GLU A 287 6.76 -1.97 30.23
CA GLU A 287 5.63 -1.11 30.55
C GLU A 287 4.30 -1.89 30.50
N LEU A 288 3.28 -1.41 31.21
CA LEU A 288 1.91 -1.87 31.04
C LEU A 288 1.30 -1.22 29.79
N ILE A 289 0.57 -2.00 29.00
CA ILE A 289 -0.25 -1.46 27.92
C ILE A 289 -1.71 -1.81 28.12
N VAL A 290 -2.63 -1.00 27.64
CA VAL A 290 -4.05 -1.34 27.63
C VAL A 290 -4.43 -1.87 26.26
N VAL A 291 -4.87 -3.13 26.19
CA VAL A 291 -5.49 -3.75 25.03
C VAL A 291 -6.96 -3.35 25.03
N GLN A 292 -7.36 -2.56 24.05
CA GLN A 292 -8.69 -1.96 23.98
C GLN A 292 -9.66 -2.78 23.12
N ARG A 293 -9.12 -3.48 22.09
CA ARG A 293 -9.90 -4.34 21.19
C ARG A 293 -9.14 -5.58 20.79
N LEU A 294 -9.87 -6.69 20.79
CA LEU A 294 -9.45 -7.97 20.26
C LEU A 294 -10.21 -8.29 18.96
N TRP A 295 -9.58 -9.13 18.14
CA TRP A 295 -10.18 -9.68 16.93
C TRP A 295 -10.26 -11.20 17.06
N LEU A 296 -11.47 -11.75 16.95
CA LEU A 296 -11.69 -13.19 16.97
C LEU A 296 -12.86 -13.54 16.03
N ASP A 297 -12.67 -14.55 15.20
CA ASP A 297 -13.70 -15.12 14.31
C ASP A 297 -14.50 -14.07 13.51
N GLY A 298 -13.79 -13.10 12.93
CA GLY A 298 -14.41 -12.07 12.10
C GLY A 298 -15.06 -10.91 12.88
N ARG A 299 -14.85 -10.83 14.21
CA ARG A 299 -15.47 -9.81 15.06
C ARG A 299 -14.48 -9.05 15.92
N TYR A 300 -14.75 -7.77 16.10
CA TYR A 300 -14.07 -6.94 17.10
C TYR A 300 -14.81 -7.06 18.42
N LEU A 301 -14.08 -7.45 19.48
CA LEU A 301 -14.59 -7.68 20.84
C LEU A 301 -13.84 -6.76 21.83
N LYS A 302 -14.51 -6.38 22.90
CA LYS A 302 -13.82 -5.85 24.09
C LYS A 302 -13.14 -7.01 24.82
N PRO A 303 -11.95 -6.82 25.43
CA PRO A 303 -11.29 -7.86 26.19
C PRO A 303 -12.17 -8.52 27.26
N LYS A 304 -12.98 -7.71 27.98
CA LYS A 304 -13.90 -8.21 29.02
C LYS A 304 -14.95 -9.18 28.47
N GLU A 305 -15.40 -9.03 27.23
CA GLU A 305 -16.37 -9.94 26.59
C GLU A 305 -15.78 -11.32 26.31
N LEU A 306 -14.46 -11.44 26.25
CA LEU A 306 -13.76 -12.66 25.90
C LEU A 306 -13.00 -13.30 27.07
N LEU A 307 -12.61 -12.53 28.09
CA LEU A 307 -11.67 -12.91 29.13
C LEU A 307 -12.30 -12.93 30.55
N ALA A 308 -13.58 -12.63 30.68
CA ALA A 308 -14.26 -12.51 32.01
C ALA A 308 -14.72 -13.82 32.61
N ASP A 309 -14.44 -14.99 31.98
CA ASP A 309 -14.83 -16.32 32.47
C ASP A 309 -13.69 -17.05 33.19
#